data_cda149748cd047f3a36103e4501a7174
#
_entry.id   cda149748cd047f3a36103e4501a7174
#
_cell.length_a   1.000
_cell.length_b   1.000
_cell.length_c   1.000
_cell.angle_alpha   90.00
_cell.angle_beta   90.00
_cell.angle_gamma   90.00
#
_symmetry.space_group_name_H-M   'P 1'
#
loop_
_entity.id
_entity.type
_entity.pdbx_description
1 polymer ?
#
loop_
_entity_poly.entity_id
_entity_poly.type
_entity_poly.pdbx_seq_one_letter_code
_entity_poly.pdbx_strand_id
1 'polypeptide(L)'
;ILGRLVGSEMCIRDRSNAGLDVYENPQKDKTYLLVADVSRGTSNDYSAYVVFDVSQVPYRIVAKFRDNEIKPLLFPQKIYHVAKAYNQAFVLVEVNDIGEQVANALQYDMEYDNLIMASMRGRAGQVMGTGFSGGKVQLGVRTTKAVKKIGCSNLKQRVEDNKIIVEDYDLINELSTFIVKGSSFEADDGCTDDL
;
A
#
# COMPACT_ATOMS: atom_id res chain seq x y z
N ILE A 1 0.93 32.14 10.74
CA ILE A 1 0.87 31.26 11.91
C ILE A 1 1.57 29.95 11.51
N LEU A 2 2.87 30.04 11.37
CA LEU A 2 3.80 28.94 11.08
C LEU A 2 4.68 28.70 12.30
N GLY A 3 4.08 28.42 13.42
CA GLY A 3 4.82 28.34 14.65
C GLY A 3 4.25 27.36 15.63
N ARG A 4 4.24 26.05 15.29
CA ARG A 4 4.20 24.96 16.28
C ARG A 4 4.11 23.58 15.64
N LEU A 5 5.05 23.24 14.78
CA LEU A 5 5.32 21.85 14.39
C LEU A 5 6.81 21.53 14.59
N VAL A 6 7.35 22.01 15.69
CA VAL A 6 8.66 21.56 16.17
C VAL A 6 8.41 20.94 17.54
N GLY A 7 7.78 19.78 17.52
CA GLY A 7 7.88 18.83 18.61
C GLY A 7 9.26 18.20 18.54
N SER A 8 10.02 18.30 19.61
CA SER A 8 11.38 17.85 19.80
C SER A 8 11.56 16.31 19.79
N GLU A 9 10.74 15.57 19.08
CA GLU A 9 10.86 14.13 18.83
C GLU A 9 11.05 13.84 17.34
N MET A 10 11.64 14.79 16.62
CA MET A 10 12.03 14.53 15.25
C MET A 10 13.29 13.68 15.25
N CYS A 11 13.06 12.37 15.13
CA CYS A 11 13.87 11.51 14.30
C CYS A 11 15.31 11.32 14.74
N ILE A 12 15.50 10.43 15.65
CA ILE A 12 16.54 9.44 15.38
C ILE A 12 15.98 8.64 14.20
N ARG A 13 16.38 8.98 12.98
CA ARG A 13 16.26 8.07 11.83
C ARG A 13 17.17 6.91 12.14
N ASP A 14 16.62 5.97 12.89
CA ASP A 14 17.26 4.67 13.06
C ASP A 14 17.39 4.09 11.63
N ARG A 15 18.58 3.62 11.26
CA ARG A 15 18.79 2.98 9.95
C ARG A 15 17.81 1.83 9.69
N SER A 16 17.19 1.30 10.75
CA SER A 16 16.13 0.29 10.66
C SER A 16 14.83 0.81 10.02
N ASN A 17 14.59 2.13 10.07
CA ASN A 17 13.40 2.79 9.52
C ASN A 17 13.69 3.70 8.32
N ALA A 18 14.86 3.55 7.70
CA ALA A 18 15.15 4.25 6.46
C ALA A 18 14.05 3.97 5.42
N GLY A 19 13.52 5.02 4.80
CA GLY A 19 12.44 4.94 3.82
C GLY A 19 11.03 4.99 4.41
N LEU A 20 10.84 4.97 5.75
CA LEU A 20 9.53 5.10 6.39
C LEU A 20 9.28 6.55 6.83
N ASP A 21 8.22 7.14 6.30
CA ASP A 21 7.65 8.41 6.72
C ASP A 21 6.37 8.15 7.53
N VAL A 22 6.30 8.69 8.75
CA VAL A 22 5.13 8.59 9.62
C VAL A 22 4.51 9.96 9.76
N TYR A 23 3.25 10.11 9.33
CA TYR A 23 2.47 11.35 9.40
C TYR A 23 1.62 11.40 10.67
N GLU A 24 0.99 10.28 11.01
CA GLU A 24 0.20 10.12 12.22
C GLU A 24 0.58 8.84 12.96
N ASN A 25 0.81 8.92 14.26
CA ASN A 25 1.07 7.75 15.09
C ASN A 25 -0.18 6.88 15.22
N PRO A 26 -0.05 5.55 15.36
CA PRO A 26 -1.18 4.64 15.52
C PRO A 26 -1.99 4.96 16.79
N GLN A 27 -3.32 4.90 16.68
CA GLN A 27 -4.29 5.13 17.77
C GLN A 27 -5.11 3.85 18.00
N LYS A 28 -5.34 3.48 19.26
CA LYS A 28 -5.90 2.17 19.67
C LYS A 28 -7.27 1.84 19.05
N ASP A 29 -8.12 2.84 18.85
CA ASP A 29 -9.50 2.62 18.42
C ASP A 29 -9.68 2.78 16.90
N LYS A 30 -8.57 2.84 16.17
CA LYS A 30 -8.60 3.03 14.72
C LYS A 30 -8.33 1.73 13.96
N THR A 31 -8.95 1.65 12.78
CA THR A 31 -8.74 0.57 11.80
C THR A 31 -7.85 1.06 10.68
N TYR A 32 -6.84 0.26 10.35
CA TYR A 32 -5.85 0.62 9.34
C TYR A 32 -5.81 -0.40 8.20
N LEU A 33 -5.47 0.10 7.02
CA LEU A 33 -5.21 -0.70 5.82
C LEU A 33 -3.80 -0.35 5.31
N LEU A 34 -2.94 -1.36 5.17
CA LEU A 34 -1.64 -1.24 4.52
C LEU A 34 -1.73 -1.87 3.13
N VAL A 35 -1.34 -1.12 2.11
CA VAL A 35 -1.27 -1.60 0.71
C VAL A 35 0.18 -1.57 0.29
N ALA A 36 0.69 -2.70 -0.22
CA ALA A 36 2.09 -2.87 -0.59
C ALA A 36 2.25 -3.30 -2.04
N ASP A 37 3.15 -2.64 -2.74
CA ASP A 37 3.72 -3.02 -4.02
C ASP A 37 5.17 -3.48 -3.83
N VAL A 38 5.59 -4.49 -4.59
CA VAL A 38 6.86 -5.19 -4.37
C VAL A 38 7.74 -5.18 -5.60
N SER A 39 8.89 -4.56 -5.49
CA SER A 39 9.94 -4.60 -6.52
C SER A 39 11.02 -5.65 -6.20
N ARG A 40 11.93 -5.85 -7.15
CA ARG A 40 13.06 -6.80 -7.03
C ARG A 40 14.22 -6.26 -6.21
N GLY A 41 14.21 -4.99 -5.79
CA GLY A 41 15.29 -4.34 -5.05
C GLY A 41 16.59 -4.29 -5.85
N THR A 42 16.49 -3.88 -7.12
CA THR A 42 17.63 -3.75 -8.07
C THR A 42 17.90 -2.29 -8.44
N SER A 43 17.43 -1.35 -7.63
CA SER A 43 17.56 0.10 -7.79
C SER A 43 16.83 0.73 -9.01
N ASN A 44 16.08 -0.07 -9.78
CA ASN A 44 15.32 0.41 -10.94
C ASN A 44 13.87 0.74 -10.59
N ASP A 45 13.33 0.12 -9.56
CA ASP A 45 11.94 0.17 -9.16
C ASP A 45 11.83 0.06 -7.63
N TYR A 46 10.82 0.63 -7.03
CA TYR A 46 10.68 0.71 -5.58
C TYR A 46 9.76 -0.38 -5.03
N SER A 47 10.15 -0.95 -3.89
CA SER A 47 9.20 -1.58 -3.00
C SER A 47 8.59 -0.50 -2.13
N ALA A 48 7.28 -0.39 -2.13
CA ALA A 48 6.57 0.66 -1.42
C ALA A 48 5.35 0.11 -0.67
N TYR A 49 4.94 0.80 0.38
CA TYR A 49 3.61 0.63 0.97
C TYR A 49 3.09 1.95 1.51
N VAL A 50 1.76 2.04 1.55
CA VAL A 50 1.04 3.16 2.13
C VAL A 50 0.09 2.63 3.19
N VAL A 51 0.03 3.29 4.35
CA VAL A 51 -0.90 2.96 5.45
C VAL A 51 -2.00 4.00 5.50
N PHE A 52 -3.24 3.52 5.42
CA PHE A 52 -4.44 4.34 5.52
C PHE A 52 -5.13 4.16 6.87
N ASP A 53 -5.55 5.24 7.49
CA ASP A 53 -6.63 5.22 8.48
C ASP A 53 -7.96 5.12 7.73
N VAL A 54 -8.65 3.99 7.91
CA VAL A 54 -9.93 3.69 7.26
C VAL A 54 -11.09 3.66 8.25
N SER A 55 -10.89 4.18 9.46
CA SER A 55 -11.90 4.18 10.53
C SER A 55 -13.13 4.99 10.18
N GLN A 56 -12.95 6.08 9.45
CA GLN A 56 -14.02 6.98 9.01
C GLN A 56 -13.63 7.72 7.73
N VAL A 57 -14.62 8.21 7.02
CA VAL A 57 -14.43 9.05 5.82
C VAL A 57 -14.31 10.52 6.27
N PRO A 58 -13.37 11.29 5.72
CA PRO A 58 -12.38 10.93 4.68
C PRO A 58 -11.27 10.02 5.21
N TYR A 59 -10.85 9.03 4.39
CA TYR A 59 -9.69 8.21 4.68
C TYR A 59 -8.41 9.04 4.62
N ARG A 60 -7.44 8.73 5.48
CA ARG A 60 -6.19 9.50 5.58
C ARG A 60 -4.99 8.57 5.41
N ILE A 61 -3.97 9.05 4.72
CA ILE A 61 -2.68 8.39 4.69
C ILE A 61 -1.93 8.76 5.96
N VAL A 62 -1.53 7.77 6.75
CA VAL A 62 -0.87 7.96 8.05
C VAL A 62 0.60 7.54 8.08
N ALA A 63 1.03 6.72 7.12
CA ALA A 63 2.43 6.39 6.92
C ALA A 63 2.68 5.97 5.47
N LYS A 64 3.93 6.12 5.04
CA LYS A 64 4.43 5.71 3.72
C LYS A 64 5.82 5.11 3.88
N PHE A 65 6.12 4.08 3.12
CA PHE A 65 7.45 3.52 2.97
C PHE A 65 7.82 3.41 1.50
N ARG A 66 9.08 3.70 1.17
CA ARG A 66 9.61 3.56 -0.18
C ARG A 66 11.10 3.27 -0.13
N ASP A 67 11.53 2.20 -0.80
CA ASP A 67 12.93 1.79 -0.87
C ASP A 67 13.18 0.97 -2.15
N ASN A 68 14.15 1.35 -2.97
CA ASN A 68 14.48 0.67 -4.22
C ASN A 68 15.65 -0.34 -4.09
N GLU A 69 16.23 -0.46 -2.91
CA GLU A 69 17.33 -1.39 -2.63
C GLU A 69 16.92 -2.54 -1.70
N ILE A 70 15.77 -2.41 -1.04
CA ILE A 70 15.30 -3.45 -0.12
C ILE A 70 15.08 -4.77 -0.87
N LYS A 71 15.69 -5.83 -0.34
CA LYS A 71 15.52 -7.16 -0.92
C LYS A 71 14.12 -7.72 -0.59
N PRO A 72 13.48 -8.42 -1.54
CA PRO A 72 12.15 -9.01 -1.34
C PRO A 72 12.03 -9.90 -0.09
N LEU A 73 13.10 -10.57 0.31
CA LEU A 73 13.14 -11.39 1.52
C LEU A 73 13.11 -10.59 2.83
N LEU A 74 13.48 -9.31 2.80
CA LEU A 74 13.49 -8.43 3.97
C LEU A 74 12.22 -7.57 4.07
N PHE A 75 11.54 -7.37 2.95
CA PHE A 75 10.37 -6.51 2.87
C PHE A 75 9.18 -7.01 3.71
N PRO A 76 8.89 -8.34 3.81
CA PRO A 76 7.83 -8.85 4.68
C PRO A 76 7.99 -8.42 6.14
N GLN A 77 9.22 -8.38 6.66
CA GLN A 77 9.47 -7.93 8.04
C GLN A 77 9.11 -6.47 8.25
N LYS A 78 9.40 -5.60 7.27
CA LYS A 78 9.01 -4.17 7.32
C LYS A 78 7.49 -4.02 7.36
N ILE A 79 6.79 -4.72 6.47
CA ILE A 79 5.31 -4.74 6.43
C ILE A 79 4.76 -5.24 7.77
N TYR A 80 5.24 -6.37 8.26
CA TYR A 80 4.78 -7.00 9.50
C TYR A 80 4.90 -6.08 10.72
N HIS A 81 6.06 -5.44 10.90
CA HIS A 81 6.29 -4.56 12.06
C HIS A 81 5.37 -3.34 12.02
N VAL A 82 5.24 -2.70 10.87
CA VAL A 82 4.37 -1.52 10.72
C VAL A 82 2.90 -1.92 10.84
N ALA A 83 2.46 -2.98 10.20
CA ALA A 83 1.08 -3.45 10.29
C ALA A 83 0.70 -3.81 11.73
N LYS A 84 1.59 -4.45 12.50
CA LYS A 84 1.38 -4.69 13.93
C LYS A 84 1.30 -3.42 14.75
N ALA A 85 2.17 -2.45 14.50
CA ALA A 85 2.15 -1.17 15.20
C ALA A 85 0.84 -0.41 14.93
N TYR A 86 0.30 -0.51 13.70
CA TYR A 86 -0.99 0.07 13.32
C TYR A 86 -2.17 -0.90 13.59
N ASN A 87 -2.30 -1.38 14.83
CA ASN A 87 -3.41 -2.19 15.35
C ASN A 87 -3.71 -3.45 14.54
N GLN A 88 -2.70 -4.20 14.12
CA GLN A 88 -2.87 -5.34 13.23
C GLN A 88 -3.60 -4.94 11.94
N ALA A 89 -3.11 -3.93 11.25
CA ALA A 89 -3.70 -3.40 10.03
C ALA A 89 -4.06 -4.50 9.03
N PHE A 90 -5.14 -4.33 8.28
CA PHE A 90 -5.38 -5.19 7.13
C PHE A 90 -4.27 -4.96 6.10
N VAL A 91 -3.67 -6.02 5.59
CA VAL A 91 -2.57 -5.93 4.63
C VAL A 91 -3.01 -6.47 3.27
N LEU A 92 -2.88 -5.64 2.24
CA LEU A 92 -3.07 -6.01 0.84
C LEU A 92 -1.71 -5.96 0.13
N VAL A 93 -1.28 -7.07 -0.43
CA VAL A 93 -0.05 -7.14 -1.24
C VAL A 93 -0.42 -7.30 -2.71
N GLU A 94 0.20 -6.51 -3.59
CA GLU A 94 0.18 -6.79 -5.01
C GLU A 94 1.07 -8.00 -5.32
N VAL A 95 0.47 -9.05 -5.89
CA VAL A 95 1.14 -10.35 -6.09
C VAL A 95 1.58 -10.60 -7.53
N ASN A 96 1.75 -9.55 -8.30
CA ASN A 96 2.44 -9.65 -9.57
C ASN A 96 3.92 -9.95 -9.32
N ASP A 97 4.56 -10.66 -10.25
CA ASP A 97 5.98 -11.00 -10.22
C ASP A 97 6.43 -11.57 -8.85
N ILE A 98 7.25 -10.82 -8.10
CA ILE A 98 7.86 -11.26 -6.83
C ILE A 98 6.94 -11.10 -5.61
N GLY A 99 5.85 -10.34 -5.72
CA GLY A 99 4.94 -10.05 -4.60
C GLY A 99 4.29 -11.27 -3.97
N GLU A 100 4.12 -12.37 -4.74
CA GLU A 100 3.61 -13.63 -4.21
C GLU A 100 4.53 -14.20 -3.11
N GLN A 101 5.85 -14.04 -3.22
CA GLN A 101 6.80 -14.49 -2.20
C GLN A 101 6.64 -13.69 -0.91
N VAL A 102 6.43 -12.38 -1.01
CA VAL A 102 6.18 -11.50 0.14
C VAL A 102 4.87 -11.86 0.84
N ALA A 103 3.80 -12.07 0.09
CA ALA A 103 2.51 -12.48 0.63
C ALA A 103 2.59 -13.86 1.33
N ASN A 104 3.30 -14.82 0.74
CA ASN A 104 3.52 -16.14 1.32
C ASN A 104 4.33 -16.05 2.63
N ALA A 105 5.40 -15.24 2.68
CA ALA A 105 6.20 -15.04 3.88
C ALA A 105 5.36 -14.42 5.02
N LEU A 106 4.52 -13.43 4.72
CA LEU A 106 3.60 -12.84 5.71
C LEU A 106 2.62 -13.89 6.25
N GLN A 107 2.02 -14.71 5.38
CA GLN A 107 0.99 -15.68 5.78
C GLN A 107 1.58 -16.88 6.51
N TYR A 108 2.64 -17.50 5.96
CA TYR A 108 3.11 -18.80 6.42
C TYR A 108 4.32 -18.73 7.37
N ASP A 109 5.24 -17.78 7.16
CA ASP A 109 6.43 -17.67 7.99
C ASP A 109 6.21 -16.76 9.20
N MET A 110 5.37 -15.71 9.03
CA MET A 110 5.08 -14.73 10.08
C MET A 110 3.69 -14.89 10.71
N GLU A 111 2.87 -15.79 10.18
CA GLU A 111 1.50 -16.08 10.67
C GLU A 111 0.67 -14.81 10.84
N TYR A 112 0.68 -13.94 9.81
CA TYR A 112 -0.05 -12.69 9.85
C TYR A 112 -1.52 -12.88 9.46
N ASP A 113 -2.43 -12.76 10.43
CA ASP A 113 -3.85 -13.12 10.29
C ASP A 113 -4.67 -12.17 9.40
N ASN A 114 -4.30 -10.87 9.35
CA ASN A 114 -5.08 -9.83 8.66
C ASN A 114 -4.61 -9.60 7.21
N LEU A 115 -4.09 -10.64 6.56
CA LEU A 115 -3.76 -10.56 5.13
C LEU A 115 -5.03 -10.65 4.28
N ILE A 116 -5.22 -9.66 3.40
CA ILE A 116 -6.36 -9.65 2.47
C ILE A 116 -6.13 -10.65 1.35
N MET A 117 -7.13 -11.46 1.09
CA MET A 117 -7.11 -12.52 0.08
C MET A 117 -8.08 -12.20 -1.04
N ALA A 118 -7.73 -12.57 -2.27
CA ALA A 118 -8.62 -12.51 -3.41
C ALA A 118 -9.10 -13.92 -3.77
N SER A 119 -10.40 -14.08 -3.99
CA SER A 119 -10.97 -15.31 -4.57
C SER A 119 -11.29 -15.09 -6.04
N MET A 120 -10.93 -16.10 -6.88
CA MET A 120 -11.28 -16.08 -8.30
C MET A 120 -12.66 -16.67 -8.50
N ARG A 121 -13.63 -15.88 -8.95
CA ARG A 121 -15.01 -16.29 -9.23
C ARG A 121 -15.30 -16.24 -10.73
N GLY A 122 -14.69 -17.13 -11.51
CA GLY A 122 -14.97 -17.25 -12.95
C GLY A 122 -14.99 -15.91 -13.68
N ARG A 123 -16.11 -15.55 -14.33
CA ARG A 123 -16.26 -14.30 -15.08
C ARG A 123 -16.33 -13.04 -14.19
N ALA A 124 -16.61 -13.16 -12.90
CA ALA A 124 -16.67 -12.02 -11.97
C ALA A 124 -15.28 -11.50 -11.56
N GLY A 125 -14.20 -12.22 -11.95
CA GLY A 125 -12.83 -11.81 -11.65
C GLY A 125 -12.45 -12.01 -10.17
N GLN A 126 -11.63 -11.11 -9.64
CA GLN A 126 -11.16 -11.17 -8.26
C GLN A 126 -12.19 -10.55 -7.31
N VAL A 127 -12.50 -11.27 -6.23
CA VAL A 127 -13.36 -10.78 -5.14
C VAL A 127 -12.54 -10.79 -3.87
N MET A 128 -12.40 -9.64 -3.23
CA MET A 128 -11.65 -9.48 -1.99
C MET A 128 -12.43 -10.02 -0.79
N GLY A 129 -11.74 -10.65 0.14
CA GLY A 129 -12.36 -11.19 1.36
C GLY A 129 -11.37 -11.88 2.28
N THR A 130 -11.86 -12.40 3.37
CA THR A 130 -11.08 -13.08 4.42
C THR A 130 -10.99 -14.60 4.22
N GLY A 131 -11.06 -15.09 2.99
CA GLY A 131 -10.60 -16.43 2.63
C GLY A 131 -11.56 -17.62 2.71
N PHE A 132 -12.77 -17.51 3.25
CA PHE A 132 -13.68 -18.66 3.44
C PHE A 132 -14.77 -18.82 2.36
N SER A 133 -14.48 -18.57 1.11
CA SER A 133 -15.44 -18.79 0.03
C SER A 133 -14.89 -19.84 -0.94
N GLY A 134 -15.46 -21.02 -0.99
CA GLY A 134 -15.09 -22.26 -1.71
C GLY A 134 -14.54 -22.19 -3.14
N GLY A 135 -13.75 -21.19 -3.47
CA GLY A 135 -13.00 -20.99 -4.71
C GLY A 135 -11.49 -21.01 -4.48
N LYS A 136 -10.72 -20.95 -5.56
CA LYS A 136 -9.25 -20.84 -5.47
C LYS A 136 -8.90 -19.49 -4.86
N VAL A 137 -8.38 -19.52 -3.65
CA VAL A 137 -7.97 -18.33 -2.88
C VAL A 137 -6.54 -17.97 -3.27
N GLN A 138 -6.28 -16.69 -3.48
CA GLN A 138 -4.95 -16.13 -3.72
C GLN A 138 -4.66 -15.12 -2.61
N LEU A 139 -3.49 -15.20 -2.01
CA LEU A 139 -3.01 -14.17 -1.07
C LEU A 139 -2.75 -12.88 -1.83
N GLY A 140 -3.35 -11.77 -1.37
CA GLY A 140 -3.20 -10.49 -2.05
C GLY A 140 -3.99 -10.35 -3.36
N VAL A 141 -3.66 -9.37 -4.16
CA VAL A 141 -4.33 -9.01 -5.41
C VAL A 141 -3.38 -9.08 -6.60
N ARG A 142 -3.83 -9.66 -7.70
CA ARG A 142 -3.12 -9.57 -8.98
C ARG A 142 -3.66 -8.38 -9.78
N THR A 143 -2.80 -7.40 -10.04
CA THR A 143 -3.16 -6.23 -10.84
C THR A 143 -3.18 -6.59 -12.33
N THR A 144 -4.37 -6.83 -12.84
CA THR A 144 -4.65 -6.95 -14.27
C THR A 144 -5.04 -5.59 -14.83
N LYS A 145 -5.03 -5.42 -16.17
CA LYS A 145 -5.52 -4.18 -16.82
C LYS A 145 -6.92 -3.80 -16.36
N ALA A 146 -7.81 -4.77 -16.16
CA ALA A 146 -9.18 -4.51 -15.68
C ALA A 146 -9.18 -4.04 -14.22
N VAL A 147 -8.39 -4.67 -13.34
CA VAL A 147 -8.25 -4.27 -11.93
C VAL A 147 -7.65 -2.88 -11.83
N LYS A 148 -6.55 -2.59 -12.56
CA LYS A 148 -5.92 -1.26 -12.60
C LYS A 148 -6.92 -0.19 -13.05
N LYS A 149 -7.66 -0.43 -14.14
CA LYS A 149 -8.66 0.51 -14.63
C LYS A 149 -9.77 0.81 -13.61
N ILE A 150 -10.32 -0.23 -12.99
CA ILE A 150 -11.39 -0.07 -11.99
C ILE A 150 -10.83 0.66 -10.75
N GLY A 151 -9.65 0.26 -10.27
CA GLY A 151 -8.99 0.86 -9.11
C GLY A 151 -8.72 2.35 -9.32
N CYS A 152 -8.10 2.73 -10.44
CA CYS A 152 -7.81 4.13 -10.77
C CYS A 152 -9.09 4.97 -10.91
N SER A 153 -10.14 4.42 -11.55
CA SER A 153 -11.43 5.14 -11.67
C SER A 153 -12.07 5.36 -10.29
N ASN A 154 -12.03 4.36 -9.42
CA ASN A 154 -12.56 4.48 -8.06
C ASN A 154 -11.74 5.44 -7.20
N LEU A 155 -10.42 5.42 -7.31
CA LEU A 155 -9.54 6.35 -6.60
C LEU A 155 -9.84 7.80 -7.03
N LYS A 156 -9.89 8.06 -8.34
CA LYS A 156 -10.24 9.37 -8.89
C LYS A 156 -11.56 9.87 -8.31
N GLN A 157 -12.61 9.06 -8.34
CA GLN A 157 -13.92 9.44 -7.80
C GLN A 157 -13.85 9.76 -6.30
N ARG A 158 -13.09 8.98 -5.52
CA ARG A 158 -12.95 9.22 -4.08
C ARG A 158 -12.19 10.51 -3.78
N VAL A 159 -11.20 10.86 -4.59
CA VAL A 159 -10.49 12.14 -4.49
C VAL A 159 -11.44 13.30 -4.83
N GLU A 160 -12.18 13.21 -5.94
CA GLU A 160 -13.16 14.22 -6.37
C GLU A 160 -14.28 14.42 -5.33
N ASP A 161 -14.73 13.33 -4.68
CA ASP A 161 -15.74 13.36 -3.62
C ASP A 161 -15.19 13.80 -2.25
N ASN A 162 -13.92 14.18 -2.14
CA ASN A 162 -13.20 14.50 -0.88
C ASN A 162 -13.29 13.36 0.17
N LYS A 163 -13.25 12.10 -0.29
CA LYS A 163 -13.31 10.91 0.57
C LYS A 163 -11.93 10.36 0.94
N ILE A 164 -10.86 10.90 0.36
CA ILE A 164 -9.47 10.59 0.68
C ILE A 164 -8.73 11.91 0.85
N ILE A 165 -7.93 12.00 1.90
CA ILE A 165 -7.03 13.12 2.15
C ILE A 165 -5.60 12.64 1.90
N VAL A 166 -4.92 13.32 0.98
CA VAL A 166 -3.50 13.08 0.64
C VAL A 166 -2.74 14.36 0.97
N GLU A 167 -1.80 14.27 1.90
CA GLU A 167 -0.98 15.41 2.36
C GLU A 167 0.51 15.23 2.02
N ASP A 168 0.87 14.06 1.45
CA ASP A 168 2.23 13.75 1.03
C ASP A 168 2.53 14.35 -0.34
N TYR A 169 3.65 15.09 -0.43
CA TYR A 169 4.03 15.79 -1.66
C TYR A 169 4.40 14.82 -2.80
N ASP A 170 5.11 13.74 -2.51
CA ASP A 170 5.55 12.79 -3.53
C ASP A 170 4.34 12.07 -4.12
N LEU A 171 3.43 11.64 -3.25
CA LEU A 171 2.18 10.99 -3.67
C LEU A 171 1.28 11.92 -4.48
N ILE A 172 1.16 13.19 -4.07
CA ILE A 172 0.41 14.20 -4.85
C ILE A 172 1.05 14.39 -6.23
N ASN A 173 2.39 14.44 -6.28
CA ASN A 173 3.13 14.58 -7.54
C ASN A 173 2.90 13.36 -8.46
N GLU A 174 3.02 12.13 -7.94
CA GLU A 174 2.74 10.91 -8.72
C GLU A 174 1.29 10.86 -9.20
N LEU A 175 0.31 11.17 -8.34
CA LEU A 175 -1.10 11.25 -8.74
C LEU A 175 -1.35 12.31 -9.83
N SER A 176 -0.64 13.43 -9.82
CA SER A 176 -0.80 14.51 -10.81
C SER A 176 -0.21 14.16 -12.18
N THR A 177 0.80 13.28 -12.21
CA THR A 177 1.45 12.80 -13.43
C THR A 177 0.92 11.47 -13.94
N PHE A 178 -0.07 10.89 -13.25
CA PHE A 178 -0.68 9.62 -13.61
C PHE A 178 -1.79 9.83 -14.65
N ILE A 179 -1.54 9.40 -15.87
CA ILE A 179 -2.37 9.72 -17.03
C ILE A 179 -2.97 8.47 -17.69
N VAL A 180 -3.95 8.69 -18.55
CA VAL A 180 -4.52 7.64 -19.40
C VAL A 180 -3.65 7.48 -20.63
N LYS A 181 -3.01 6.31 -20.79
CA LYS A 181 -2.28 5.90 -22.00
C LYS A 181 -3.04 4.76 -22.70
N GLY A 182 -3.73 5.04 -23.78
CA GLY A 182 -4.53 4.05 -24.51
C GLY A 182 -5.68 3.48 -23.67
N SER A 183 -5.61 2.20 -23.30
CA SER A 183 -6.61 1.51 -22.48
C SER A 183 -6.15 1.30 -21.02
N SER A 184 -5.03 1.84 -20.63
CA SER A 184 -4.42 1.72 -19.29
C SER A 184 -4.21 3.06 -18.63
N PHE A 185 -3.79 3.03 -17.36
CA PHE A 185 -3.31 4.19 -16.61
C PHE A 185 -1.84 3.95 -16.29
N GLU A 186 -1.00 4.94 -16.52
CA GLU A 186 0.45 4.87 -16.35
C GLU A 186 0.99 6.25 -15.99
N ALA A 187 2.17 6.32 -15.38
CA ALA A 187 2.89 7.57 -15.22
C ALA A 187 3.20 8.20 -16.58
N ASP A 188 3.24 9.53 -16.65
CA ASP A 188 3.69 10.24 -17.84
C ASP A 188 5.18 9.98 -18.11
N ASP A 189 5.64 10.24 -19.33
CA ASP A 189 7.01 9.92 -19.74
C ASP A 189 8.04 10.64 -18.84
N GLY A 190 8.90 9.86 -18.20
CA GLY A 190 9.91 10.36 -17.26
C GLY A 190 9.43 10.55 -15.82
N CYS A 191 8.18 10.16 -15.51
CA CYS A 191 7.62 10.13 -14.15
C CYS A 191 7.53 8.70 -13.61
N THR A 192 7.31 8.58 -12.30
CA THR A 192 7.15 7.29 -11.59
C THR A 192 5.73 7.09 -11.10
N ASP A 193 5.30 5.84 -10.89
CA ASP A 193 4.02 5.43 -10.31
C ASP A 193 4.23 4.34 -9.23
N ASP A 194 5.20 4.55 -8.37
CA ASP A 194 5.64 3.58 -7.37
C ASP A 194 4.84 3.62 -6.06
N LEU A 195 4.04 4.66 -5.78
CA LEU A 195 3.33 4.91 -4.50
C LEU A 195 1.83 4.65 -4.53
#